data_eadc6f04e9f51873691b0526e2a8173f
#
_entry.id   eadc6f04e9f51873691b0526e2a8173f
#
_cell.length_a   1.000
_cell.length_b   1.000
_cell.length_c   1.000
_cell.angle_alpha   90.00
_cell.angle_beta   90.00
_cell.angle_gamma   90.00
#
_symmetry.space_group_name_H-M   'P 1'
#
loop_
_entity.id
_entity.type
_entity.pdbx_description
1 polymer ?
#
loop_
_entity_poly.entity_id
_entity_poly.type
_entity_poly.pdbx_seq_one_letter_code
_entity_poly.pdbx_strand_id
1 'polypeptide(L)'
;MHAVILAGGKGTRLRPYTTCVPKPLVPIGDTYSILEIVLHQLRSRGFESVTLAIGHMGHLIRAFVGDGSRYGLHVEYTDEDTPLGTIGPVLNELESLPEHFLIMNGDVLTNLDYGAFLMRHMQGTAPVTVATYRREVRSEFGVLDVDDAGEHIVAFREKPTVPFQVSMGVYAMTRETLRRYTPGQVLGFDTLMLDLLAAGERPGSDLFGGYWLDIGRPEDYDTANEQWPDMAPVLLPHLYLSAAD
;
A
#
# COMPACT_ATOMS: atom_id res chain seq x y z
N MET A 1 16.11 -4.28 7.12
CA MET A 1 15.18 -3.31 6.47
C MET A 1 13.95 -3.13 7.35
N HIS A 2 13.26 -1.98 7.26
CA HIS A 2 12.10 -1.63 8.08
C HIS A 2 10.92 -1.22 7.20
N ALA A 3 9.69 -1.58 7.61
CA ALA A 3 8.46 -1.18 6.96
C ALA A 3 7.45 -0.59 7.95
N VAL A 4 6.71 0.42 7.52
CA VAL A 4 5.54 0.95 8.23
C VAL A 4 4.29 0.52 7.48
N ILE A 5 3.40 -0.20 8.16
CA ILE A 5 2.13 -0.67 7.58
C ILE A 5 0.98 0.15 8.17
N LEU A 6 0.19 0.74 7.29
CA LEU A 6 -0.96 1.56 7.66
C LEU A 6 -2.19 0.67 7.87
N ALA A 7 -2.57 0.50 9.11
CA ALA A 7 -3.61 -0.42 9.54
C ALA A 7 -4.72 0.24 10.40
N GLY A 8 -4.75 1.59 10.45
CA GLY A 8 -5.67 2.37 11.31
C GLY A 8 -7.08 2.59 10.74
N GLY A 9 -7.32 2.27 9.47
CA GLY A 9 -8.55 2.58 8.75
C GLY A 9 -9.78 1.82 9.22
N LYS A 10 -10.97 2.46 9.14
CA LYS A 10 -12.27 1.85 9.54
C LYS A 10 -12.78 0.77 8.59
N GLY A 11 -12.25 0.65 7.38
CA GLY A 11 -12.66 -0.34 6.40
C GLY A 11 -14.15 -0.31 5.97
N THR A 12 -14.81 0.84 6.07
CA THR A 12 -16.28 0.97 5.89
C THR A 12 -16.78 0.51 4.52
N ARG A 13 -15.96 0.64 3.49
CA ARG A 13 -16.30 0.20 2.11
C ARG A 13 -16.34 -1.31 1.95
N LEU A 14 -15.67 -2.05 2.85
CA LEU A 14 -15.61 -3.52 2.84
C LEU A 14 -16.66 -4.16 3.78
N ARG A 15 -17.62 -3.40 4.29
CA ARG A 15 -18.72 -3.99 5.06
C ARG A 15 -19.55 -4.95 4.19
N PRO A 16 -20.06 -6.08 4.77
CA PRO A 16 -20.13 -6.37 6.22
C PRO A 16 -18.89 -7.01 6.83
N TYR A 17 -17.89 -7.42 6.06
CA TYR A 17 -16.71 -8.19 6.55
C TYR A 17 -15.94 -7.47 7.65
N THR A 18 -15.92 -6.13 7.63
CA THR A 18 -15.19 -5.29 8.59
C THR A 18 -16.07 -4.78 9.75
N THR A 19 -17.22 -5.41 10.00
CA THR A 19 -18.10 -4.99 11.11
C THR A 19 -17.50 -5.35 12.48
N CYS A 20 -16.89 -6.52 12.60
CA CYS A 20 -16.32 -7.05 13.86
C CYS A 20 -14.82 -7.36 13.77
N VAL A 21 -14.21 -7.22 12.59
CA VAL A 21 -12.82 -7.52 12.32
C VAL A 21 -12.18 -6.33 11.62
N PRO A 22 -11.02 -5.82 12.06
CA PRO A 22 -10.33 -4.76 11.34
C PRO A 22 -9.88 -5.27 9.97
N LYS A 23 -9.94 -4.42 8.95
CA LYS A 23 -9.69 -4.77 7.55
C LYS A 23 -8.41 -5.60 7.34
N PRO A 24 -7.25 -5.26 7.94
CA PRO A 24 -6.04 -6.05 7.78
C PRO A 24 -6.13 -7.49 8.26
N LEU A 25 -7.07 -7.80 9.16
CA LEU A 25 -7.29 -9.15 9.68
C LEU A 25 -8.40 -9.93 8.95
N VAL A 26 -9.00 -9.37 7.90
CA VAL A 26 -9.96 -10.11 7.07
C VAL A 26 -9.22 -11.26 6.37
N PRO A 27 -9.72 -12.51 6.48
CA PRO A 27 -9.06 -13.68 5.92
C PRO A 27 -9.15 -13.71 4.39
N ILE A 28 -8.10 -14.21 3.74
CA ILE A 28 -8.07 -14.54 2.31
C ILE A 28 -7.93 -16.06 2.18
N GLY A 29 -8.84 -16.66 1.46
CA GLY A 29 -9.03 -18.10 1.56
C GLY A 29 -9.40 -18.48 3.02
N ASP A 30 -9.12 -19.69 3.39
CA ASP A 30 -9.40 -20.17 4.76
C ASP A 30 -8.14 -20.16 5.66
N THR A 31 -7.05 -19.49 5.25
CA THR A 31 -5.74 -19.73 5.87
C THR A 31 -5.09 -18.49 6.46
N TYR A 32 -5.02 -17.38 5.74
CA TYR A 32 -4.24 -16.20 6.14
C TYR A 32 -5.09 -14.93 6.11
N SER A 33 -4.87 -14.04 7.07
CA SER A 33 -5.35 -12.66 6.95
C SER A 33 -4.49 -11.87 5.96
N ILE A 34 -5.03 -10.75 5.44
CA ILE A 34 -4.28 -9.85 4.55
C ILE A 34 -2.95 -9.46 5.20
N LEU A 35 -2.98 -9.08 6.47
CA LEU A 35 -1.79 -8.66 7.22
C LEU A 35 -0.76 -9.77 7.38
N GLU A 36 -1.19 -11.03 7.63
CA GLU A 36 -0.26 -12.16 7.71
C GLU A 36 0.48 -12.39 6.42
N ILE A 37 -0.24 -12.31 5.27
CA ILE A 37 0.38 -12.43 3.95
C ILE A 37 1.50 -11.37 3.81
N VAL A 38 1.21 -10.13 4.16
CA VAL A 38 2.18 -9.01 4.07
C VAL A 38 3.37 -9.24 5.01
N LEU A 39 3.14 -9.66 6.27
CA LEU A 39 4.23 -9.92 7.24
C LEU A 39 5.15 -11.05 6.75
N HIS A 40 4.59 -12.15 6.25
CA HIS A 40 5.36 -13.24 5.66
C HIS A 40 6.17 -12.78 4.45
N GLN A 41 5.59 -11.96 3.57
CA GLN A 41 6.29 -11.41 2.42
C GLN A 41 7.45 -10.50 2.84
N LEU A 42 7.23 -9.57 3.76
CA LEU A 42 8.27 -8.69 4.27
C LEU A 42 9.44 -9.50 4.85
N ARG A 43 9.15 -10.49 5.70
CA ARG A 43 10.18 -11.36 6.27
C ARG A 43 10.98 -12.08 5.19
N SER A 44 10.31 -12.68 4.21
CA SER A 44 10.96 -13.43 3.12
C SER A 44 11.81 -12.53 2.21
N ARG A 45 11.57 -11.21 2.21
CA ARG A 45 12.31 -10.20 1.43
C ARG A 45 13.34 -9.42 2.26
N GLY A 46 13.70 -9.93 3.45
CA GLY A 46 14.81 -9.42 4.26
C GLY A 46 14.46 -8.26 5.19
N PHE A 47 13.17 -8.01 5.46
CA PHE A 47 12.78 -7.10 6.52
C PHE A 47 12.94 -7.78 7.88
N GLU A 48 13.37 -7.02 8.87
CA GLU A 48 13.62 -7.49 10.23
C GLU A 48 12.65 -6.86 11.23
N SER A 49 12.14 -5.68 10.90
CA SER A 49 11.24 -4.91 11.77
C SER A 49 10.11 -4.25 11.00
N VAL A 50 8.97 -4.09 11.68
CA VAL A 50 7.75 -3.47 11.15
C VAL A 50 7.14 -2.60 12.21
N THR A 51 6.71 -1.38 11.84
CA THR A 51 5.81 -0.58 12.66
C THR A 51 4.40 -0.68 12.10
N LEU A 52 3.44 -1.08 12.92
CA LEU A 52 2.02 -1.10 12.58
C LEU A 52 1.37 0.21 13.07
N ALA A 53 0.96 1.08 12.16
CA ALA A 53 0.15 2.24 12.48
C ALA A 53 -1.31 1.77 12.63
N ILE A 54 -1.78 1.69 13.87
CA ILE A 54 -3.09 1.13 14.21
C ILE A 54 -4.02 2.22 14.75
N GLY A 55 -5.32 2.04 14.54
CA GLY A 55 -6.36 2.97 15.00
C GLY A 55 -7.63 2.20 15.32
N HIS A 56 -8.62 2.26 14.43
CA HIS A 56 -9.89 1.55 14.63
C HIS A 56 -9.69 0.04 14.84
N MET A 57 -10.15 -0.47 15.98
CA MET A 57 -9.96 -1.87 16.41
C MET A 57 -8.48 -2.31 16.51
N GLY A 58 -7.55 -1.38 16.72
CA GLY A 58 -6.12 -1.66 16.79
C GLY A 58 -5.73 -2.69 17.85
N HIS A 59 -6.50 -2.76 18.97
CA HIS A 59 -6.32 -3.76 20.02
C HIS A 59 -6.45 -5.21 19.48
N LEU A 60 -7.30 -5.45 18.46
CA LEU A 60 -7.42 -6.77 17.84
C LEU A 60 -6.18 -7.08 16.98
N ILE A 61 -5.67 -6.10 16.25
CA ILE A 61 -4.43 -6.26 15.47
C ILE A 61 -3.27 -6.56 16.41
N ARG A 62 -3.14 -5.80 17.51
CA ARG A 62 -2.10 -6.00 18.52
C ARG A 62 -2.18 -7.39 19.18
N ALA A 63 -3.38 -7.82 19.55
CA ALA A 63 -3.60 -9.14 20.14
C ALA A 63 -3.29 -10.28 19.16
N PHE A 64 -3.56 -10.07 17.87
CA PHE A 64 -3.35 -11.06 16.83
C PHE A 64 -1.88 -11.18 16.41
N VAL A 65 -1.19 -10.07 16.21
CA VAL A 65 0.20 -10.07 15.72
C VAL A 65 1.22 -10.24 16.85
N GLY A 66 0.93 -9.70 18.04
CA GLY A 66 1.86 -9.72 19.19
C GLY A 66 3.11 -8.91 18.92
N ASP A 67 4.27 -9.45 19.33
CA ASP A 67 5.59 -8.85 19.10
C ASP A 67 6.19 -9.19 17.73
N GLY A 68 5.48 -9.94 16.91
CA GLY A 68 5.91 -10.35 15.58
C GLY A 68 6.83 -11.57 15.52
N SER A 69 7.22 -12.11 16.67
CA SER A 69 8.17 -13.25 16.76
C SER A 69 7.73 -14.48 15.95
N ARG A 70 6.42 -14.77 15.91
CA ARG A 70 5.87 -15.88 15.11
C ARG A 70 6.05 -15.70 13.59
N TYR A 71 6.29 -14.49 13.13
CA TYR A 71 6.59 -14.17 11.73
C TYR A 71 8.10 -13.99 11.50
N GLY A 72 8.92 -14.08 12.55
CA GLY A 72 10.35 -13.79 12.51
C GLY A 72 10.66 -12.31 12.32
N LEU A 73 9.74 -11.42 12.69
CA LEU A 73 9.84 -9.97 12.64
C LEU A 73 9.82 -9.39 14.06
N HIS A 74 10.41 -8.21 14.23
CA HIS A 74 10.17 -7.35 15.39
C HIS A 74 9.06 -6.37 15.03
N VAL A 75 7.93 -6.40 15.76
CA VAL A 75 6.77 -5.55 15.48
C VAL A 75 6.57 -4.54 16.59
N GLU A 76 6.58 -3.28 16.20
CA GLU A 76 6.22 -2.13 17.02
C GLU A 76 4.88 -1.56 16.58
N TYR A 77 4.27 -0.73 17.43
CA TYR A 77 2.95 -0.17 17.18
C TYR A 77 2.93 1.32 17.45
N THR A 78 2.35 2.09 16.54
CA THR A 78 1.98 3.48 16.79
C THR A 78 0.45 3.61 16.75
N ASP A 79 -0.12 4.20 17.79
CA ASP A 79 -1.56 4.34 17.94
C ASP A 79 -2.02 5.70 17.37
N GLU A 80 -3.12 5.68 16.62
CA GLU A 80 -3.81 6.88 16.15
C GLU A 80 -5.10 7.11 16.94
N ASP A 81 -5.10 8.06 17.86
CA ASP A 81 -6.32 8.50 18.57
C ASP A 81 -7.30 9.21 17.62
N THR A 82 -6.76 9.93 16.66
CA THR A 82 -7.48 10.63 15.59
C THR A 82 -6.83 10.33 14.24
N PRO A 83 -7.60 10.23 13.15
CA PRO A 83 -7.02 9.97 11.83
C PRO A 83 -6.03 11.07 11.41
N LEU A 84 -4.77 10.71 11.23
CA LEU A 84 -3.69 11.60 10.83
C LEU A 84 -3.38 11.53 9.33
N GLY A 85 -4.16 10.79 8.56
CA GLY A 85 -3.91 10.54 7.13
C GLY A 85 -2.87 9.43 6.90
N THR A 86 -2.41 9.29 5.67
CA THR A 86 -1.50 8.19 5.28
C THR A 86 -0.10 8.35 5.86
N ILE A 87 0.41 9.57 5.93
CA ILE A 87 1.80 9.87 6.35
C ILE A 87 1.88 10.36 7.79
N GLY A 88 0.81 10.98 8.31
CA GLY A 88 0.80 11.53 9.66
C GLY A 88 1.23 10.58 10.77
N PRO A 89 0.78 9.31 10.80
CA PRO A 89 1.23 8.32 11.80
C PRO A 89 2.73 8.07 11.76
N VAL A 90 3.34 8.13 10.57
CA VAL A 90 4.78 7.93 10.37
C VAL A 90 5.60 9.03 11.04
N LEU A 91 5.05 10.26 11.08
CA LEU A 91 5.74 11.41 11.70
C LEU A 91 5.95 11.22 13.20
N ASN A 92 5.08 10.49 13.88
CA ASN A 92 5.19 10.24 15.31
C ASN A 92 6.40 9.34 15.66
N GLU A 93 6.78 8.47 14.72
CA GLU A 93 7.87 7.51 14.89
C GLU A 93 9.12 7.89 14.07
N LEU A 94 9.15 9.08 13.46
CA LEU A 94 10.16 9.46 12.48
C LEU A 94 11.60 9.30 12.96
N GLU A 95 11.88 9.64 14.23
CA GLU A 95 13.25 9.58 14.78
C GLU A 95 13.72 8.14 15.06
N SER A 96 12.79 7.18 15.22
CA SER A 96 13.10 5.76 15.39
C SER A 96 13.32 5.04 14.07
N LEU A 97 12.82 5.61 12.95
CA LEU A 97 12.92 5.00 11.63
C LEU A 97 14.32 5.11 11.03
N PRO A 98 14.77 4.10 10.24
CA PRO A 98 16.02 4.20 9.51
C PRO A 98 15.96 5.29 8.43
N GLU A 99 17.12 5.60 7.82
CA GLU A 99 17.21 6.61 6.76
C GLU A 99 16.29 6.32 5.57
N HIS A 100 16.20 5.04 5.20
CA HIS A 100 15.30 4.57 4.13
C HIS A 100 14.40 3.46 4.66
N PHE A 101 13.13 3.56 4.38
CA PHE A 101 12.13 2.60 4.83
C PHE A 101 10.95 2.51 3.86
N LEU A 102 10.16 1.46 4.03
CA LEU A 102 8.94 1.24 3.27
C LEU A 102 7.74 1.79 4.03
N ILE A 103 6.79 2.41 3.32
CA ILE A 103 5.43 2.68 3.83
C ILE A 103 4.47 1.93 2.92
N MET A 104 3.47 1.27 3.49
CA MET A 104 2.49 0.57 2.69
C MET A 104 1.11 0.53 3.35
N ASN A 105 0.09 0.52 2.52
CA ASN A 105 -1.28 0.28 2.95
C ASN A 105 -1.43 -1.18 3.41
N GLY A 106 -2.14 -1.40 4.51
CA GLY A 106 -2.37 -2.72 5.10
C GLY A 106 -3.44 -3.58 4.41
N ASP A 107 -3.88 -3.19 3.21
CA ASP A 107 -4.97 -3.81 2.45
C ASP A 107 -4.59 -4.19 1.02
N VAL A 108 -3.29 -4.22 0.72
CA VAL A 108 -2.74 -4.50 -0.62
C VAL A 108 -2.22 -5.92 -0.69
N LEU A 109 -2.69 -6.68 -1.67
CA LEU A 109 -2.11 -7.95 -2.09
C LEU A 109 -1.28 -7.75 -3.35
N THR A 110 0.00 -8.12 -3.31
CA THR A 110 0.89 -8.00 -4.47
C THR A 110 2.06 -8.96 -4.36
N ASN A 111 2.62 -9.39 -5.49
CA ASN A 111 3.88 -10.12 -5.54
C ASN A 111 5.09 -9.20 -5.80
N LEU A 112 4.95 -7.90 -5.53
CA LEU A 112 6.05 -6.94 -5.57
C LEU A 112 7.17 -7.39 -4.62
N ASP A 113 8.39 -7.46 -5.10
CA ASP A 113 9.55 -7.67 -4.25
C ASP A 113 9.87 -6.39 -3.48
N TYR A 114 9.35 -6.29 -2.25
CA TYR A 114 9.50 -5.13 -1.38
C TYR A 114 10.97 -4.80 -1.08
N GLY A 115 11.81 -5.84 -0.92
CA GLY A 115 13.24 -5.65 -0.67
C GLY A 115 13.94 -5.05 -1.88
N ALA A 116 13.74 -5.63 -3.06
CA ALA A 116 14.32 -5.10 -4.29
C ALA A 116 13.78 -3.69 -4.61
N PHE A 117 12.50 -3.40 -4.32
CA PHE A 117 11.91 -2.08 -4.50
C PHE A 117 12.59 -1.04 -3.60
N LEU A 118 12.75 -1.33 -2.29
CA LEU A 118 13.45 -0.44 -1.37
C LEU A 118 14.92 -0.24 -1.76
N MET A 119 15.60 -1.29 -2.18
CA MET A 119 16.99 -1.21 -2.64
C MET A 119 17.15 -0.33 -3.89
N ARG A 120 16.22 -0.38 -4.85
CA ARG A 120 16.24 0.54 -6.01
C ARG A 120 16.05 2.00 -5.60
N HIS A 121 15.17 2.27 -4.65
CA HIS A 121 15.01 3.61 -4.08
C HIS A 121 16.32 4.12 -3.45
N MET A 122 16.98 3.28 -2.63
CA MET A 122 18.25 3.64 -1.96
C MET A 122 19.40 3.92 -2.94
N GLN A 123 19.36 3.35 -4.13
CA GLN A 123 20.34 3.60 -5.20
C GLN A 123 20.06 4.87 -5.98
N GLY A 124 18.86 5.44 -5.85
CA GLY A 124 18.43 6.65 -6.51
C GLY A 124 18.64 7.90 -5.65
N THR A 125 18.13 9.02 -6.15
CA THR A 125 18.15 10.33 -5.46
C THR A 125 16.75 10.87 -5.18
N ALA A 126 15.72 10.07 -5.47
CA ALA A 126 14.34 10.50 -5.28
C ALA A 126 14.02 10.59 -3.77
N PRO A 127 13.33 11.65 -3.30
CA PRO A 127 12.92 11.78 -1.90
C PRO A 127 11.90 10.70 -1.50
N VAL A 128 11.08 10.29 -2.45
CA VAL A 128 10.07 9.22 -2.36
C VAL A 128 10.06 8.47 -3.68
N THR A 129 9.94 7.16 -3.65
CA THR A 129 9.62 6.34 -4.83
C THR A 129 8.27 5.65 -4.62
N VAL A 130 7.38 5.83 -5.59
CA VAL A 130 6.02 5.24 -5.58
C VAL A 130 6.02 3.99 -6.43
N ALA A 131 5.61 2.85 -5.86
CA ALA A 131 5.25 1.69 -6.67
C ALA A 131 3.97 2.01 -7.44
N THR A 132 4.00 1.89 -8.75
CA THR A 132 2.91 2.29 -9.64
C THR A 132 2.45 1.13 -10.50
N TYR A 133 1.20 1.17 -10.91
CA TYR A 133 0.57 0.15 -11.73
C TYR A 133 -0.18 0.77 -12.89
N ARG A 134 -0.13 0.13 -14.07
CA ARG A 134 -0.91 0.59 -15.22
C ARG A 134 -2.34 0.05 -15.13
N ARG A 135 -3.30 0.95 -15.04
CA ARG A 135 -4.73 0.64 -15.14
C ARG A 135 -5.33 1.26 -16.39
N GLU A 136 -6.36 0.63 -16.90
CA GLU A 136 -7.13 1.11 -18.02
C GLU A 136 -8.57 1.35 -17.59
N VAL A 137 -9.12 2.50 -17.97
CA VAL A 137 -10.54 2.82 -17.76
C VAL A 137 -11.20 2.95 -19.13
N ARG A 138 -12.17 2.09 -19.37
CA ARG A 138 -13.00 2.14 -20.58
C ARG A 138 -14.13 3.13 -20.36
N SER A 139 -14.30 4.07 -21.28
CA SER A 139 -15.51 4.90 -21.34
C SER A 139 -16.67 4.07 -21.86
N GLU A 140 -17.83 4.19 -21.23
CA GLU A 140 -19.08 3.60 -21.75
C GLU A 140 -19.73 4.48 -22.84
N PHE A 141 -19.16 5.66 -23.10
CA PHE A 141 -19.67 6.66 -24.04
C PHE A 141 -18.67 6.97 -25.15
N GLY A 142 -19.17 7.46 -26.28
CA GLY A 142 -18.34 8.14 -27.27
C GLY A 142 -17.76 9.41 -26.65
N VAL A 143 -16.44 9.60 -26.79
CA VAL A 143 -15.73 10.78 -26.28
C VAL A 143 -15.48 11.75 -27.44
N LEU A 144 -15.82 13.00 -27.21
CA LEU A 144 -15.68 14.11 -28.14
C LEU A 144 -14.56 15.01 -27.69
N ASP A 145 -13.65 15.36 -28.58
CA ASP A 145 -12.74 16.48 -28.37
C ASP A 145 -13.35 17.70 -29.12
N VAL A 146 -13.35 18.84 -28.45
CA VAL A 146 -13.87 20.09 -29.00
C VAL A 146 -12.74 21.11 -29.17
N ASP A 147 -12.92 22.10 -30.04
CA ASP A 147 -11.97 23.20 -30.18
C ASP A 147 -11.88 24.07 -28.91
N ASP A 148 -10.92 24.98 -28.87
CA ASP A 148 -10.70 25.88 -27.71
C ASP A 148 -11.90 26.75 -27.36
N ALA A 149 -12.77 27.05 -28.34
CA ALA A 149 -14.01 27.80 -28.16
C ALA A 149 -15.17 26.92 -27.66
N GLY A 150 -15.05 25.61 -27.74
CA GLY A 150 -16.10 24.64 -27.37
C GLY A 150 -17.25 24.55 -28.38
N GLU A 151 -17.08 25.11 -29.61
CA GLU A 151 -18.16 25.23 -30.57
C GLU A 151 -18.17 24.11 -31.62
N HIS A 152 -17.00 23.49 -31.92
CA HIS A 152 -16.89 22.48 -32.96
C HIS A 152 -16.24 21.21 -32.45
N ILE A 153 -16.77 20.05 -32.88
CA ILE A 153 -16.17 18.74 -32.61
C ILE A 153 -14.95 18.58 -33.54
N VAL A 154 -13.78 18.36 -32.95
CA VAL A 154 -12.51 18.17 -33.68
C VAL A 154 -12.07 16.72 -33.73
N ALA A 155 -12.55 15.86 -32.79
CA ALA A 155 -12.33 14.42 -32.82
C ALA A 155 -13.46 13.66 -32.12
N PHE A 156 -13.62 12.38 -32.52
CA PHE A 156 -14.57 11.44 -31.92
C PHE A 156 -13.88 10.08 -31.69
N ARG A 157 -14.09 9.50 -30.50
CA ARG A 157 -13.59 8.19 -30.14
C ARG A 157 -14.73 7.37 -29.51
N GLU A 158 -15.10 6.28 -30.13
CA GLU A 158 -16.15 5.39 -29.63
C GLU A 158 -15.60 4.53 -28.48
N LYS A 159 -16.17 4.69 -27.28
CA LYS A 159 -15.86 3.92 -26.07
C LYS A 159 -14.35 3.68 -25.86
N PRO A 160 -13.54 4.75 -25.84
CA PRO A 160 -12.10 4.61 -25.79
C PRO A 160 -11.67 4.03 -24.43
N THR A 161 -10.56 3.29 -24.46
CA THR A 161 -9.84 2.87 -23.26
C THR A 161 -8.70 3.87 -23.02
N VAL A 162 -8.68 4.46 -21.82
CA VAL A 162 -7.66 5.43 -21.43
C VAL A 162 -6.76 4.80 -20.37
N PRO A 163 -5.45 4.67 -20.64
CA PRO A 163 -4.51 4.16 -19.65
C PRO A 163 -4.16 5.23 -18.61
N PHE A 164 -4.09 4.81 -17.35
CA PHE A 164 -3.60 5.61 -16.23
C PHE A 164 -2.50 4.86 -15.49
N GLN A 165 -1.53 5.58 -14.96
CA GLN A 165 -0.57 5.06 -14.01
C GLN A 165 -1.02 5.49 -12.61
N VAL A 166 -1.29 4.51 -11.76
CA VAL A 166 -1.85 4.72 -10.41
C VAL A 166 -0.86 4.27 -9.35
N SER A 167 -0.94 4.86 -8.14
CA SER A 167 -0.21 4.40 -6.97
C SER A 167 -0.74 3.04 -6.51
N MET A 168 0.16 2.14 -6.16
CA MET A 168 -0.17 0.83 -5.59
C MET A 168 -0.40 0.88 -4.07
N GLY A 169 -0.22 2.03 -3.41
CA GLY A 169 -0.24 2.11 -1.95
C GLY A 169 1.02 1.56 -1.29
N VAL A 170 2.14 1.52 -2.02
CA VAL A 170 3.46 1.10 -1.54
C VAL A 170 4.48 2.17 -1.91
N TYR A 171 5.23 2.65 -0.93
CA TYR A 171 6.13 3.79 -1.05
C TYR A 171 7.46 3.47 -0.39
N ALA A 172 8.58 3.73 -1.08
CA ALA A 172 9.89 3.79 -0.46
C ALA A 172 10.23 5.24 -0.14
N MET A 173 10.63 5.50 1.09
CA MET A 173 10.77 6.85 1.65
C MET A 173 12.17 7.09 2.18
N THR A 174 12.70 8.29 1.96
CA THR A 174 13.86 8.81 2.67
C THR A 174 13.40 9.62 3.88
N ARG A 175 13.89 9.30 5.07
CA ARG A 175 13.48 9.94 6.34
C ARG A 175 13.58 11.47 6.30
N GLU A 176 14.65 12.00 5.72
CA GLU A 176 14.89 13.44 5.60
C GLU A 176 13.75 14.18 4.90
N THR A 177 13.07 13.53 3.97
CA THR A 177 11.90 14.09 3.26
C THR A 177 10.78 14.50 4.21
N LEU A 178 10.61 13.77 5.31
CA LEU A 178 9.54 13.99 6.27
C LEU A 178 9.89 14.97 7.39
N ARG A 179 11.15 15.37 7.56
CA ARG A 179 11.60 16.30 8.62
C ARG A 179 11.04 17.71 8.52
N ARG A 180 10.45 18.05 7.36
CA ARG A 180 9.74 19.33 7.16
C ARG A 180 8.38 19.40 7.84
N TYR A 181 7.87 18.25 8.31
CA TYR A 181 6.59 18.13 9.00
C TYR A 181 6.81 17.86 10.49
N THR A 182 5.75 18.05 11.29
CA THR A 182 5.82 17.89 12.74
C THR A 182 4.99 16.68 13.21
N PRO A 183 5.42 15.96 14.26
CA PRO A 183 4.62 14.91 14.88
C PRO A 183 3.21 15.38 15.23
N GLY A 184 2.21 14.52 15.03
CA GLY A 184 0.80 14.84 15.25
C GLY A 184 0.12 15.64 14.13
N GLN A 185 0.86 16.05 13.10
CA GLN A 185 0.27 16.74 11.94
C GLN A 185 -0.56 15.77 11.09
N VAL A 186 -1.76 16.20 10.68
CA VAL A 186 -2.54 15.48 9.67
C VAL A 186 -1.86 15.65 8.31
N LEU A 187 -1.38 14.56 7.75
CA LEU A 187 -0.67 14.55 6.47
C LEU A 187 -1.10 13.35 5.63
N GLY A 188 -1.75 13.62 4.49
CA GLY A 188 -2.04 12.64 3.45
C GLY A 188 -0.85 12.43 2.52
N PHE A 189 -0.83 11.30 1.82
CA PHE A 189 0.18 11.05 0.78
C PHE A 189 0.03 12.03 -0.41
N ASP A 190 -1.20 12.39 -0.75
CA ASP A 190 -1.53 13.39 -1.76
C ASP A 190 -0.93 14.75 -1.44
N THR A 191 -1.09 15.23 -0.21
CA THR A 191 -0.51 16.48 0.27
C THR A 191 1.01 16.43 0.21
N LEU A 192 1.63 15.35 0.70
CA LEU A 192 3.08 15.16 0.60
C LEU A 192 3.58 15.27 -0.85
N MET A 193 2.89 14.59 -1.79
CA MET A 193 3.28 14.61 -3.21
C MET A 193 3.17 16.01 -3.81
N LEU A 194 2.09 16.74 -3.51
CA LEU A 194 1.89 18.12 -3.99
C LEU A 194 2.96 19.06 -3.43
N ASP A 195 3.31 18.94 -2.14
CA ASP A 195 4.34 19.75 -1.50
C ASP A 195 5.72 19.51 -2.12
N LEU A 196 6.07 18.23 -2.39
CA LEU A 196 7.34 17.88 -3.04
C LEU A 196 7.43 18.48 -4.45
N LEU A 197 6.36 18.33 -5.24
CA LEU A 197 6.30 18.88 -6.59
C LEU A 197 6.35 20.42 -6.58
N ALA A 198 5.66 21.07 -5.66
CA ALA A 198 5.69 22.53 -5.48
C ALA A 198 7.09 23.03 -5.07
N ALA A 199 7.84 22.23 -4.30
CA ALA A 199 9.23 22.52 -3.94
C ALA A 199 10.23 22.24 -5.09
N GLY A 200 9.77 21.76 -6.24
CA GLY A 200 10.61 21.41 -7.38
C GLY A 200 11.36 20.08 -7.22
N GLU A 201 11.01 19.30 -6.21
CA GLU A 201 11.56 17.98 -6.00
C GLU A 201 10.97 16.97 -7.00
N ARG A 202 11.66 15.85 -7.20
CA ARG A 202 11.28 14.82 -8.18
C ARG A 202 11.02 13.48 -7.53
N PRO A 203 9.81 13.23 -7.02
CA PRO A 203 9.41 11.88 -6.59
C PRO A 203 9.60 10.87 -7.72
N GLY A 204 10.09 9.68 -7.38
CA GLY A 204 10.31 8.59 -8.33
C GLY A 204 9.05 7.75 -8.56
N SER A 205 8.97 7.12 -9.71
CA SER A 205 7.93 6.15 -10.07
C SER A 205 8.60 4.85 -10.49
N ASP A 206 8.18 3.73 -9.87
CA ASP A 206 8.63 2.38 -10.21
C ASP A 206 7.42 1.59 -10.74
N LEU A 207 7.37 1.40 -12.06
CA LEU A 207 6.25 0.73 -12.71
C LEU A 207 6.34 -0.78 -12.51
N PHE A 208 5.33 -1.32 -11.83
CA PHE A 208 5.19 -2.74 -11.58
C PHE A 208 4.22 -3.40 -12.58
N GLY A 209 4.57 -4.60 -13.04
CA GLY A 209 3.78 -5.35 -14.02
C GLY A 209 3.29 -6.71 -13.54
N GLY A 210 3.48 -7.04 -12.25
CA GLY A 210 3.03 -8.32 -11.68
C GLY A 210 1.61 -8.26 -11.11
N TYR A 211 1.32 -9.11 -10.13
CA TYR A 211 0.02 -9.16 -9.46
C TYR A 211 -0.13 -8.02 -8.44
N TRP A 212 -1.22 -7.28 -8.53
CA TRP A 212 -1.60 -6.25 -7.57
C TRP A 212 -3.12 -6.14 -7.46
N LEU A 213 -3.62 -6.20 -6.23
CA LEU A 213 -5.02 -6.04 -5.88
C LEU A 213 -5.14 -5.19 -4.60
N ASP A 214 -5.85 -4.07 -4.70
CA ASP A 214 -6.28 -3.25 -3.56
C ASP A 214 -7.65 -3.76 -3.09
N ILE A 215 -7.70 -4.32 -1.88
CA ILE A 215 -8.94 -4.87 -1.32
C ILE A 215 -9.75 -3.73 -0.71
N GLY A 216 -10.40 -2.94 -1.54
CA GLY A 216 -11.17 -1.77 -1.12
C GLY A 216 -12.65 -2.04 -0.88
N ARG A 217 -13.23 -2.99 -1.60
CA ARG A 217 -14.67 -3.26 -1.70
C ARG A 217 -14.96 -4.76 -1.63
N PRO A 218 -16.22 -5.16 -1.40
CA PRO A 218 -16.62 -6.58 -1.43
C PRO A 218 -16.19 -7.31 -2.71
N GLU A 219 -16.33 -6.66 -3.87
CA GLU A 219 -15.99 -7.26 -5.17
C GLU A 219 -14.48 -7.54 -5.29
N ASP A 220 -13.63 -6.67 -4.71
CA ASP A 220 -12.18 -6.88 -4.66
C ASP A 220 -11.85 -8.06 -3.74
N TYR A 221 -12.58 -8.19 -2.62
CA TYR A 221 -12.43 -9.29 -1.67
C TYR A 221 -12.87 -10.63 -2.28
N ASP A 222 -14.00 -10.66 -2.97
CA ASP A 222 -14.47 -11.85 -3.69
C ASP A 222 -13.44 -12.27 -4.74
N THR A 223 -12.93 -11.32 -5.53
CA THR A 223 -11.86 -11.57 -6.51
C THR A 223 -10.60 -12.14 -5.84
N ALA A 224 -10.18 -11.58 -4.68
CA ALA A 224 -9.03 -12.10 -3.95
C ALA A 224 -9.22 -13.57 -3.52
N ASN A 225 -10.42 -13.91 -3.03
CA ASN A 225 -10.73 -15.28 -2.61
C ASN A 225 -10.83 -16.25 -3.78
N GLU A 226 -11.45 -15.85 -4.90
CA GLU A 226 -11.52 -16.66 -6.12
C GLU A 226 -10.13 -16.96 -6.69
N GLN A 227 -9.25 -15.97 -6.67
CA GLN A 227 -7.88 -16.12 -7.18
C GLN A 227 -6.91 -16.78 -6.19
N TRP A 228 -7.29 -16.89 -4.92
CA TRP A 228 -6.39 -17.35 -3.85
C TRP A 228 -5.70 -18.68 -4.14
N PRO A 229 -6.38 -19.75 -4.63
CA PRO A 229 -5.73 -21.03 -4.88
C PRO A 229 -4.53 -20.93 -5.82
N ASP A 230 -4.62 -20.07 -6.83
CA ASP A 230 -3.55 -19.86 -7.82
C ASP A 230 -2.51 -18.85 -7.33
N MET A 231 -2.94 -17.88 -6.54
CA MET A 231 -2.08 -16.77 -6.11
C MET A 231 -1.33 -17.04 -4.80
N ALA A 232 -1.82 -17.94 -3.96
CA ALA A 232 -1.15 -18.24 -2.70
C ALA A 232 0.32 -18.70 -2.88
N PRO A 233 0.66 -19.61 -3.81
CA PRO A 233 2.05 -19.97 -4.08
C PRO A 233 2.88 -18.82 -4.68
N VAL A 234 2.25 -17.89 -5.39
CA VAL A 234 2.91 -16.71 -5.97
C VAL A 234 3.20 -15.65 -4.91
N LEU A 235 2.25 -15.44 -3.99
CA LEU A 235 2.36 -14.46 -2.92
C LEU A 235 3.24 -14.94 -1.78
N LEU A 236 3.22 -16.23 -1.46
CA LEU A 236 3.91 -16.87 -0.34
C LEU A 236 4.78 -18.06 -0.78
N PRO A 237 5.66 -17.91 -1.79
CA PRO A 237 6.40 -19.04 -2.36
C PRO A 237 7.21 -19.83 -1.34
N HIS A 238 7.75 -19.16 -0.31
CA HIS A 238 8.55 -19.78 0.73
C HIS A 238 7.76 -20.71 1.66
N LEU A 239 6.43 -20.56 1.75
CA LEU A 239 5.57 -21.43 2.55
C LEU A 239 5.08 -22.65 1.75
N TYR A 240 5.04 -22.53 0.43
CA TYR A 240 4.54 -23.60 -0.46
C TYR A 240 5.67 -24.47 -1.04
N LEU A 241 6.88 -23.93 -1.19
CA LEU A 241 8.04 -24.69 -1.67
C LEU A 241 8.59 -25.67 -0.62
N SER A 242 8.44 -25.37 0.68
CA SER A 242 8.87 -26.25 1.77
C SER A 242 7.91 -27.43 2.06
N ALA A 243 6.74 -27.47 1.44
CA ALA A 243 5.76 -28.55 1.61
C ALA A 243 5.87 -29.63 0.51
N ALA A 244 6.81 -29.48 -0.43
CA ALA A 244 7.01 -30.41 -1.56
C ALA A 244 8.22 -31.36 -1.39
N ASP A 245 8.94 -31.29 -0.26
CA ASP A 245 9.98 -32.21 0.21
C ASP A 245 9.42 -33.07 1.38
#